data_b647e76d32916b0a974e9443af74a227
#
_entry.id   b647e76d32916b0a974e9443af74a227
#
_cell.length_a   1.000
_cell.length_b   1.000
_cell.length_c   1.000
_cell.angle_alpha   90.00
_cell.angle_beta   90.00
_cell.angle_gamma   90.00
#
_symmetry.space_group_name_H-M   'P 1'
#
loop_
_entity.id
_entity.type
_entity.pdbx_description
1 polymer ?
#
loop_
_entity_poly.entity_id
_entity_poly.type
_entity_poly.pdbx_seq_one_letter_code
_entity_poly.pdbx_strand_id
1 'polypeptide(L)'
;MEANLRRNYTTNLTHGVFGMTGFRLIYAPTIIPAYLYLLTGSAAAVGLGTALLQLGGTVSPILSGAQVESRKRILPYAITVGSMMRVMVLVLAIAAWTLEGTALLVVTLASFLLLGFFSGAQRVAFQMLMAKLIPIDRRGRLQGIRNMVGGLIAAVLAWVAGHYFIEQQWLGNGYATTFLLAFILTSVGLFVLRLGIREPDAPRRRPAIPLRERIGQFGDLLRHRDFRAFLWAHGLAAIARVGLPFWTLYVGDRLGLDGALIGTLSFAFLAADTMSNLVWGSLGDRFGFRAVYLGALISSLVGMLLLVLGEGWLVYASFVFLGFGFSGWMMAAVTLVLEFGEHEDIPMRLALTTTVEGGMSSVGPILVGLSIAALGYAPLIVAAFASLLASLALMLWRVREPRTSA
;
A
#
# COMPACT_ATOMS: atom_id res chain seq x y z
N MET A 1 -17.99 -0.39 26.59
CA MET A 1 -17.12 -1.05 25.58
C MET A 1 -17.40 -2.55 25.49
N GLU A 2 -17.48 -3.26 26.61
CA GLU A 2 -17.63 -4.73 26.63
C GLU A 2 -18.93 -5.27 26.05
N ALA A 3 -20.07 -4.65 26.31
CA ALA A 3 -21.38 -5.14 25.87
C ALA A 3 -21.53 -5.34 24.35
N ASN A 4 -20.78 -4.57 23.53
CA ASN A 4 -20.81 -4.68 22.06
C ASN A 4 -19.50 -5.22 21.45
N LEU A 5 -18.54 -5.63 22.28
CA LEU A 5 -17.21 -5.98 21.80
C LEU A 5 -17.22 -7.14 20.81
N ARG A 6 -17.91 -8.23 21.14
CA ARG A 6 -18.01 -9.40 20.25
C ARG A 6 -18.62 -9.03 18.89
N ARG A 7 -19.70 -8.25 18.91
CA ARG A 7 -20.38 -7.77 17.69
C ARG A 7 -19.46 -6.87 16.87
N ASN A 8 -18.85 -5.86 17.50
CA ASN A 8 -17.93 -4.93 16.82
C ASN A 8 -16.69 -5.65 16.28
N TYR A 9 -16.17 -6.65 17.00
CA TYR A 9 -15.03 -7.46 16.57
C TYR A 9 -15.37 -8.29 15.33
N THR A 10 -16.46 -9.07 15.35
CA THR A 10 -16.88 -9.91 14.22
C THR A 10 -17.25 -9.06 13.00
N THR A 11 -18.00 -7.98 13.20
CA THR A 11 -18.34 -7.03 12.13
C THR A 11 -17.09 -6.45 11.47
N ASN A 12 -16.11 -6.04 12.30
CA ASN A 12 -14.86 -5.46 11.82
C ASN A 12 -14.00 -6.50 11.08
N LEU A 13 -14.00 -7.74 11.57
CA LEU A 13 -13.32 -8.85 10.90
C LEU A 13 -13.92 -9.10 9.51
N THR A 14 -15.24 -9.26 9.41
CA THR A 14 -15.94 -9.51 8.14
C THR A 14 -15.74 -8.34 7.17
N HIS A 15 -15.99 -7.09 7.62
CA HIS A 15 -15.69 -5.90 6.82
C HIS A 15 -14.25 -5.91 6.32
N GLY A 16 -13.32 -6.25 7.22
CA GLY A 16 -11.90 -6.25 6.89
C GLY A 16 -11.52 -7.28 5.85
N VAL A 17 -12.04 -8.50 5.94
CA VAL A 17 -11.78 -9.55 4.95
C VAL A 17 -12.28 -9.10 3.57
N PHE A 18 -13.54 -8.69 3.44
CA PHE A 18 -14.08 -8.20 2.17
C PHE A 18 -13.36 -6.96 1.64
N GLY A 19 -13.07 -6.00 2.52
CA GLY A 19 -12.36 -4.77 2.15
C GLY A 19 -10.94 -5.05 1.69
N MET A 20 -10.18 -5.85 2.44
CA MET A 20 -8.79 -6.20 2.09
C MET A 20 -8.74 -7.00 0.78
N THR A 21 -9.68 -7.93 0.58
CA THR A 21 -9.75 -8.71 -0.66
C THR A 21 -9.94 -7.80 -1.87
N GLY A 22 -10.96 -6.96 -1.87
CA GLY A 22 -11.27 -6.12 -3.03
C GLY A 22 -10.23 -5.01 -3.27
N PHE A 23 -9.74 -4.37 -2.21
CA PHE A 23 -8.73 -3.31 -2.40
C PHE A 23 -7.36 -3.85 -2.75
N ARG A 24 -6.91 -4.99 -2.21
CA ARG A 24 -5.66 -5.62 -2.63
C ARG A 24 -5.69 -6.06 -4.08
N LEU A 25 -6.85 -6.50 -4.58
CA LEU A 25 -7.02 -6.81 -5.99
C LEU A 25 -6.75 -5.58 -6.88
N ILE A 26 -7.26 -4.40 -6.52
CA ILE A 26 -7.03 -3.16 -7.29
C ILE A 26 -5.60 -2.63 -7.09
N TYR A 27 -5.16 -2.56 -5.83
CA TYR A 27 -3.84 -1.98 -5.50
C TYR A 27 -2.66 -2.94 -5.72
N ALA A 28 -2.89 -4.12 -6.30
CA ALA A 28 -1.80 -4.97 -6.74
C ALA A 28 -0.87 -4.19 -7.69
N PRO A 29 0.45 -4.28 -7.53
CA PRO A 29 1.39 -3.51 -8.35
C PRO A 29 1.46 -3.97 -9.81
N THR A 30 0.53 -4.78 -10.23
CA THR A 30 0.43 -5.44 -11.53
C THR A 30 -0.80 -4.98 -12.33
N ILE A 31 -1.99 -4.95 -11.73
CA ILE A 31 -3.27 -4.75 -12.44
C ILE A 31 -3.42 -3.31 -12.95
N ILE A 32 -3.28 -2.30 -12.08
CA ILE A 32 -3.39 -0.87 -12.49
C ILE A 32 -2.31 -0.49 -13.51
N PRO A 33 -1.02 -0.82 -13.30
CA PRO A 33 0.01 -0.52 -14.29
C PRO A 33 -0.23 -1.16 -15.65
N ALA A 34 -0.60 -2.45 -15.68
CA ALA A 34 -0.92 -3.14 -16.91
C ALA A 34 -2.13 -2.52 -17.63
N TYR A 35 -3.19 -2.19 -16.87
CA TYR A 35 -4.38 -1.49 -17.42
C TYR A 35 -4.01 -0.17 -18.12
N LEU A 36 -3.25 0.69 -17.42
CA LEU A 36 -2.84 1.98 -18.00
C LEU A 36 -1.90 1.81 -19.19
N TYR A 37 -1.01 0.83 -19.15
CA TYR A 37 -0.09 0.57 -20.25
C TYR A 37 -0.82 0.04 -21.48
N LEU A 38 -1.74 -0.90 -21.31
CA LEU A 38 -2.55 -1.41 -22.42
C LEU A 38 -3.49 -0.35 -23.01
N LEU A 39 -3.94 0.60 -22.18
CA LEU A 39 -4.77 1.73 -22.62
C LEU A 39 -3.98 2.76 -23.45
N THR A 40 -2.71 3.00 -23.11
CA THR A 40 -1.95 4.16 -23.62
C THR A 40 -0.68 3.81 -24.38
N GLY A 41 -0.15 2.60 -24.23
CA GLY A 41 1.18 2.23 -24.71
C GLY A 41 2.33 3.00 -24.03
N SER A 42 2.08 3.71 -22.92
CA SER A 42 3.01 4.68 -22.34
C SER A 42 3.36 4.41 -20.89
N ALA A 43 4.64 4.17 -20.61
CA ALA A 43 5.15 4.09 -19.25
C ALA A 43 4.98 5.42 -18.49
N ALA A 44 5.02 6.56 -19.18
CA ALA A 44 4.78 7.87 -18.57
C ALA A 44 3.34 8.00 -18.06
N ALA A 45 2.34 7.48 -18.78
CA ALA A 45 0.96 7.45 -18.33
C ALA A 45 0.78 6.54 -17.09
N VAL A 46 1.46 5.40 -17.05
CA VAL A 46 1.51 4.52 -15.88
C VAL A 46 2.10 5.24 -14.68
N GLY A 47 3.20 5.95 -14.88
CA GLY A 47 3.84 6.77 -13.85
C GLY A 47 2.90 7.86 -13.32
N LEU A 48 2.23 8.59 -14.21
CA LEU A 48 1.28 9.64 -13.85
C LEU A 48 0.08 9.07 -13.05
N GLY A 49 -0.54 7.99 -13.53
CA GLY A 49 -1.69 7.38 -12.86
C GLY A 49 -1.34 6.85 -11.46
N THR A 50 -0.19 6.18 -11.33
CA THR A 50 0.32 5.71 -10.04
C THR A 50 0.61 6.87 -9.10
N ALA A 51 1.24 7.93 -9.59
CA ALA A 51 1.56 9.13 -8.81
C ALA A 51 0.29 9.85 -8.32
N LEU A 52 -0.73 10.01 -9.17
CA LEU A 52 -2.00 10.64 -8.78
C LEU A 52 -2.72 9.84 -7.68
N LEU A 53 -2.72 8.50 -7.78
CA LEU A 53 -3.27 7.63 -6.75
C LEU A 53 -2.55 7.82 -5.40
N GLN A 54 -1.23 7.88 -5.42
CA GLN A 54 -0.42 8.08 -4.21
C GLN A 54 -0.52 9.50 -3.67
N LEU A 55 -0.54 10.51 -4.52
CA LEU A 55 -0.71 11.92 -4.13
C LEU A 55 -2.02 12.12 -3.37
N GLY A 56 -3.13 11.60 -3.90
CA GLY A 56 -4.42 11.64 -3.21
C GLY A 56 -4.35 11.03 -1.81
N GLY A 57 -3.72 9.83 -1.72
CA GLY A 57 -3.55 9.09 -0.46
C GLY A 57 -2.61 9.75 0.56
N THR A 58 -1.68 10.60 0.10
CA THR A 58 -0.72 11.33 0.94
C THR A 58 -1.33 12.63 1.49
N VAL A 59 -2.08 13.37 0.67
CA VAL A 59 -2.66 14.67 1.05
C VAL A 59 -3.88 14.51 1.97
N SER A 60 -4.75 13.57 1.68
CA SER A 60 -6.04 13.45 2.35
C SER A 60 -6.00 13.14 3.85
N PRO A 61 -5.03 12.39 4.42
CA PRO A 61 -4.95 12.14 5.86
C PRO A 61 -4.82 13.43 6.68
N ILE A 62 -4.12 14.44 6.15
CA ILE A 62 -3.94 15.76 6.81
C ILE A 62 -5.29 16.44 6.98
N LEU A 63 -6.10 16.47 5.91
CA LEU A 63 -7.43 17.10 5.91
C LEU A 63 -8.44 16.29 6.74
N SER A 64 -8.36 14.97 6.64
CA SER A 64 -9.27 14.04 7.29
C SER A 64 -9.06 13.98 8.80
N GLY A 65 -7.82 14.09 9.27
CA GLY A 65 -7.47 14.11 10.69
C GLY A 65 -8.22 15.20 11.43
N ALA A 66 -8.12 16.43 10.94
CA ALA A 66 -8.81 17.60 11.52
C ALA A 66 -10.34 17.43 11.54
N GLN A 67 -10.91 16.84 10.48
CA GLN A 67 -12.36 16.63 10.39
C GLN A 67 -12.85 15.53 11.35
N VAL A 68 -12.07 14.46 11.54
CA VAL A 68 -12.48 13.33 12.39
C VAL A 68 -12.33 13.66 13.88
N GLU A 69 -11.27 14.38 14.28
CA GLU A 69 -11.04 14.81 15.67
C GLU A 69 -12.19 15.67 16.22
N SER A 70 -12.86 16.44 15.37
CA SER A 70 -13.99 17.31 15.76
C SER A 70 -15.33 16.57 15.93
N ARG A 71 -15.44 15.30 15.48
CA ARG A 71 -16.73 14.59 15.42
C ARG A 71 -17.00 13.74 16.67
N LYS A 72 -18.22 13.78 17.17
CA LYS A 72 -18.70 12.90 18.26
C LYS A 72 -18.78 11.43 17.81
N ARG A 73 -19.21 11.19 16.57
CA ARG A 73 -19.30 9.86 15.94
C ARG A 73 -18.47 9.81 14.66
N ILE A 74 -17.61 8.82 14.57
CA ILE A 74 -16.69 8.62 13.46
C ILE A 74 -17.33 7.76 12.36
N LEU A 75 -18.20 6.82 12.75
CA LEU A 75 -18.81 5.86 11.82
C LEU A 75 -19.52 6.52 10.62
N PRO A 76 -20.36 7.56 10.78
CA PRO A 76 -21.01 8.19 9.63
C PRO A 76 -19.99 8.75 8.63
N TYR A 77 -18.95 9.41 9.13
CA TYR A 77 -17.87 9.92 8.28
C TYR A 77 -17.11 8.80 7.57
N ALA A 78 -16.74 7.72 8.29
CA ALA A 78 -16.07 6.57 7.72
C ALA A 78 -16.91 5.89 6.62
N ILE A 79 -18.24 5.81 6.79
CA ILE A 79 -19.16 5.30 5.77
C ILE A 79 -19.21 6.21 4.57
N THR A 80 -19.34 7.53 4.75
CA THR A 80 -19.41 8.49 3.63
C THR A 80 -18.14 8.44 2.78
N VAL A 81 -16.97 8.58 3.42
CA VAL A 81 -15.68 8.55 2.71
C VAL A 81 -15.45 7.17 2.07
N GLY A 82 -15.78 6.11 2.79
CA GLY A 82 -15.71 4.75 2.26
C GLY A 82 -16.65 4.50 1.08
N SER A 83 -17.83 5.12 1.04
CA SER A 83 -18.74 5.05 -0.10
C SER A 83 -18.18 5.79 -1.30
N MET A 84 -17.64 7.00 -1.11
CA MET A 84 -17.01 7.78 -2.19
C MET A 84 -15.82 7.02 -2.81
N MET A 85 -15.00 6.37 -1.99
CA MET A 85 -13.91 5.52 -2.46
C MET A 85 -14.42 4.41 -3.40
N ARG A 86 -15.53 3.75 -3.06
CA ARG A 86 -16.12 2.68 -3.87
C ARG A 86 -16.80 3.20 -5.13
N VAL A 87 -17.42 4.38 -5.04
CA VAL A 87 -17.95 5.06 -6.24
C VAL A 87 -16.85 5.29 -7.27
N MET A 88 -15.63 5.64 -6.86
CA MET A 88 -14.51 5.79 -7.80
C MET A 88 -14.14 4.45 -8.46
N VAL A 89 -14.19 3.34 -7.73
CA VAL A 89 -13.97 2.00 -8.32
C VAL A 89 -15.08 1.63 -9.31
N LEU A 90 -16.34 1.97 -9.00
CA LEU A 90 -17.46 1.77 -9.92
C LEU A 90 -17.35 2.65 -11.17
N VAL A 91 -16.92 3.90 -11.00
CA VAL A 91 -16.66 4.81 -12.13
C VAL A 91 -15.60 4.24 -13.05
N LEU A 92 -14.52 3.67 -12.50
CA LEU A 92 -13.49 2.98 -13.29
C LEU A 92 -14.07 1.81 -14.09
N ALA A 93 -14.92 0.97 -13.47
CA ALA A 93 -15.55 -0.14 -14.15
C ALA A 93 -16.48 0.34 -15.30
N ILE A 94 -17.34 1.30 -15.03
CA ILE A 94 -18.27 1.85 -16.03
C ILE A 94 -17.50 2.54 -17.15
N ALA A 95 -16.52 3.38 -16.83
CA ALA A 95 -15.70 4.07 -17.81
C ALA A 95 -14.99 3.09 -18.74
N ALA A 96 -14.41 2.01 -18.20
CA ALA A 96 -13.73 1.00 -18.99
C ALA A 96 -14.68 0.23 -19.93
N TRP A 97 -15.98 0.15 -19.63
CA TRP A 97 -16.98 -0.44 -20.53
C TRP A 97 -17.53 0.53 -21.56
N THR A 98 -17.59 1.83 -21.26
CA THR A 98 -18.39 2.79 -22.03
C THR A 98 -17.58 3.86 -22.75
N LEU A 99 -16.34 4.09 -22.33
CA LEU A 99 -15.48 5.14 -22.87
C LEU A 99 -14.26 4.55 -23.58
N GLU A 100 -13.70 5.32 -24.50
CA GLU A 100 -12.49 5.00 -25.25
C GLU A 100 -11.54 6.20 -25.33
N GLY A 101 -10.30 5.94 -25.72
CA GLY A 101 -9.30 6.96 -26.04
C GLY A 101 -9.05 7.95 -24.90
N THR A 102 -8.96 9.23 -25.25
CA THR A 102 -8.63 10.31 -24.30
C THR A 102 -9.68 10.47 -23.19
N ALA A 103 -10.96 10.26 -23.47
CA ALA A 103 -12.03 10.38 -22.49
C ALA A 103 -11.87 9.32 -21.38
N LEU A 104 -11.60 8.08 -21.76
CA LEU A 104 -11.32 7.00 -20.83
C LEU A 104 -10.08 7.29 -19.98
N LEU A 105 -8.99 7.77 -20.59
CA LEU A 105 -7.77 8.11 -19.88
C LEU A 105 -8.00 9.22 -18.85
N VAL A 106 -8.67 10.30 -19.21
CA VAL A 106 -8.95 11.43 -18.30
C VAL A 106 -9.80 10.98 -17.11
N VAL A 107 -10.88 10.22 -17.36
CA VAL A 107 -11.74 9.69 -16.28
C VAL A 107 -10.97 8.73 -15.39
N THR A 108 -10.11 7.88 -15.95
CA THR A 108 -9.26 6.96 -15.20
C THR A 108 -8.30 7.71 -14.27
N LEU A 109 -7.56 8.70 -14.79
CA LEU A 109 -6.60 9.49 -14.01
C LEU A 109 -7.29 10.29 -12.91
N ALA A 110 -8.43 10.93 -13.20
CA ALA A 110 -9.23 11.63 -12.21
C ALA A 110 -9.76 10.67 -11.13
N SER A 111 -10.22 9.49 -11.53
CA SER A 111 -10.68 8.46 -10.60
C SER A 111 -9.55 7.96 -9.70
N PHE A 112 -8.33 7.80 -10.20
CA PHE A 112 -7.18 7.40 -9.37
C PHE A 112 -6.81 8.46 -8.33
N LEU A 113 -6.79 9.74 -8.71
CA LEU A 113 -6.56 10.83 -7.76
C LEU A 113 -7.61 10.82 -6.64
N LEU A 114 -8.89 10.73 -7.00
CA LEU A 114 -9.99 10.71 -6.05
C LEU A 114 -10.04 9.41 -5.23
N LEU A 115 -9.76 8.26 -5.85
CA LEU A 115 -9.64 6.97 -5.16
C LEU A 115 -8.54 7.02 -4.09
N GLY A 116 -7.37 7.57 -4.44
CA GLY A 116 -6.28 7.82 -3.49
C GLY A 116 -6.72 8.74 -2.36
N PHE A 117 -7.35 9.87 -2.69
CA PHE A 117 -7.84 10.83 -1.72
C PHE A 117 -8.82 10.20 -0.72
N PHE A 118 -9.86 9.53 -1.19
CA PHE A 118 -10.82 8.89 -0.30
C PHE A 118 -10.23 7.70 0.45
N SER A 119 -9.26 6.99 -0.12
CA SER A 119 -8.52 5.92 0.55
C SER A 119 -7.72 6.41 1.75
N GLY A 120 -6.96 7.51 1.59
CA GLY A 120 -6.22 8.13 2.67
C GLY A 120 -7.12 8.63 3.79
N ALA A 121 -8.22 9.30 3.44
CA ALA A 121 -9.22 9.78 4.40
C ALA A 121 -9.90 8.62 5.15
N GLN A 122 -10.26 7.55 4.45
CA GLN A 122 -10.85 6.35 5.05
C GLN A 122 -9.87 5.66 6.01
N ARG A 123 -8.57 5.63 5.68
CA ARG A 123 -7.53 5.05 6.53
C ARG A 123 -7.52 5.72 7.91
N VAL A 124 -7.54 7.05 7.96
CA VAL A 124 -7.58 7.81 9.22
C VAL A 124 -8.86 7.52 10.00
N ALA A 125 -10.01 7.65 9.34
CA ALA A 125 -11.30 7.40 9.98
C ALA A 125 -11.41 5.98 10.53
N PHE A 126 -10.94 4.99 9.77
CA PHE A 126 -10.98 3.60 10.16
C PHE A 126 -10.03 3.28 11.32
N GLN A 127 -8.81 3.83 11.32
CA GLN A 127 -7.87 3.66 12.44
C GLN A 127 -8.44 4.25 13.75
N MET A 128 -9.03 5.43 13.69
CA MET A 128 -9.66 6.05 14.86
C MET A 128 -10.91 5.28 15.33
N LEU A 129 -11.73 4.79 14.39
CA LEU A 129 -12.87 3.94 14.71
C LEU A 129 -12.43 2.63 15.38
N MET A 130 -11.40 1.99 14.83
CA MET A 130 -10.78 0.78 15.40
C MET A 130 -10.28 1.03 16.82
N ALA A 131 -9.56 2.14 17.02
CA ALA A 131 -9.04 2.53 18.34
C ALA A 131 -10.16 2.76 19.38
N LYS A 132 -11.31 3.22 18.94
CA LYS A 132 -12.49 3.46 19.77
C LYS A 132 -13.27 2.19 20.12
N LEU A 133 -13.30 1.22 19.21
CA LEU A 133 -14.17 0.04 19.28
C LEU A 133 -13.48 -1.20 19.84
N ILE A 134 -12.18 -1.37 19.58
CA ILE A 134 -11.45 -2.60 19.86
C ILE A 134 -10.35 -2.34 20.91
N PRO A 135 -10.31 -3.10 22.00
CA PRO A 135 -9.24 -3.03 22.99
C PRO A 135 -7.86 -3.28 22.35
N ILE A 136 -6.82 -2.65 22.92
CA ILE A 136 -5.47 -2.65 22.34
C ILE A 136 -4.87 -4.05 22.21
N ASP A 137 -5.13 -4.91 23.19
CA ASP A 137 -4.70 -6.31 23.25
C ASP A 137 -5.27 -7.20 22.14
N ARG A 138 -6.40 -6.80 21.53
CA ARG A 138 -7.08 -7.57 20.47
C ARG A 138 -6.90 -7.01 19.07
N ARG A 139 -6.38 -5.77 18.93
CA ARG A 139 -6.21 -5.10 17.62
C ARG A 139 -5.24 -5.83 16.71
N GLY A 140 -4.11 -6.25 17.24
CA GLY A 140 -3.08 -6.97 16.48
C GLY A 140 -3.60 -8.27 15.89
N ARG A 141 -4.28 -9.10 16.71
CA ARG A 141 -4.88 -10.35 16.24
C ARG A 141 -5.97 -10.12 15.18
N LEU A 142 -6.84 -9.12 15.39
CA LEU A 142 -7.88 -8.77 14.44
C LEU A 142 -7.28 -8.35 13.09
N GLN A 143 -6.29 -7.46 13.12
CA GLN A 143 -5.62 -6.98 11.91
C GLN A 143 -4.85 -8.10 11.20
N GLY A 144 -4.17 -8.96 11.96
CA GLY A 144 -3.46 -10.11 11.40
C GLY A 144 -4.38 -11.07 10.66
N ILE A 145 -5.52 -11.46 11.26
CA ILE A 145 -6.50 -12.35 10.61
C ILE A 145 -7.11 -11.70 9.36
N ARG A 146 -7.47 -10.41 9.43
CA ARG A 146 -8.01 -9.67 8.28
C ARG A 146 -7.01 -9.63 7.11
N ASN A 147 -5.76 -9.31 7.39
CA ASN A 147 -4.71 -9.22 6.39
C ASN A 147 -4.42 -10.59 5.77
N MET A 148 -4.33 -11.63 6.60
CA MET A 148 -4.02 -12.98 6.13
C MET A 148 -5.16 -13.54 5.27
N VAL A 149 -6.39 -13.57 5.79
CA VAL A 149 -7.54 -14.13 5.06
C VAL A 149 -7.84 -13.29 3.82
N GLY A 150 -7.98 -11.97 3.96
CA GLY A 150 -8.27 -11.08 2.84
C GLY A 150 -7.15 -11.05 1.79
N GLY A 151 -5.88 -11.15 2.21
CA GLY A 151 -4.74 -11.18 1.31
C GLY A 151 -4.65 -12.48 0.49
N LEU A 152 -4.87 -13.64 1.12
CA LEU A 152 -4.87 -14.92 0.40
C LEU A 152 -6.04 -15.01 -0.59
N ILE A 153 -7.24 -14.59 -0.19
CA ILE A 153 -8.39 -14.53 -1.11
C ILE A 153 -8.09 -13.56 -2.26
N ALA A 154 -7.49 -12.40 -1.97
CA ALA A 154 -7.10 -11.43 -3.00
C ALA A 154 -6.08 -12.01 -3.99
N ALA A 155 -5.10 -12.79 -3.52
CA ALA A 155 -4.13 -13.45 -4.39
C ALA A 155 -4.82 -14.42 -5.36
N VAL A 156 -5.70 -15.29 -4.85
CA VAL A 156 -6.47 -16.22 -5.69
C VAL A 156 -7.36 -15.47 -6.68
N LEU A 157 -8.07 -14.43 -6.22
CA LEU A 157 -8.93 -13.64 -7.11
C LEU A 157 -8.14 -12.85 -8.14
N ALA A 158 -6.91 -12.42 -7.86
CA ALA A 158 -6.05 -11.77 -8.83
C ALA A 158 -5.62 -12.76 -9.95
N TRP A 159 -5.34 -14.01 -9.58
CA TRP A 159 -5.09 -15.07 -10.55
C TRP A 159 -6.32 -15.34 -11.41
N VAL A 160 -7.49 -15.47 -10.79
CA VAL A 160 -8.77 -15.66 -11.50
C VAL A 160 -9.06 -14.48 -12.43
N ALA A 161 -8.88 -13.25 -11.94
CA ALA A 161 -9.10 -12.04 -12.73
C ALA A 161 -8.19 -11.99 -13.95
N GLY A 162 -6.92 -12.35 -13.81
CA GLY A 162 -5.98 -12.42 -14.94
C GLY A 162 -6.40 -13.47 -15.95
N HIS A 163 -6.51 -14.73 -15.55
CA HIS A 163 -6.72 -15.86 -16.46
C HIS A 163 -8.10 -15.94 -17.08
N TYR A 164 -9.13 -15.49 -16.36
CA TYR A 164 -10.51 -15.62 -16.87
C TYR A 164 -11.09 -14.26 -17.28
N PHE A 165 -10.94 -13.21 -16.47
CA PHE A 165 -11.58 -11.94 -16.80
C PHE A 165 -10.78 -11.19 -17.87
N ILE A 166 -9.48 -10.94 -17.60
CA ILE A 166 -8.64 -10.12 -18.49
C ILE A 166 -8.31 -10.90 -19.75
N GLU A 167 -7.85 -12.13 -19.65
CA GLU A 167 -7.48 -12.96 -20.78
C GLU A 167 -8.65 -13.24 -21.74
N GLN A 168 -9.80 -13.60 -21.18
CA GLN A 168 -10.98 -13.97 -21.97
C GLN A 168 -11.94 -12.80 -22.23
N GLN A 169 -11.57 -11.57 -21.84
CA GLN A 169 -12.40 -10.37 -21.99
C GLN A 169 -13.83 -10.53 -21.45
N TRP A 170 -13.95 -11.12 -20.25
CA TRP A 170 -15.25 -11.39 -19.63
C TRP A 170 -16.12 -10.13 -19.56
N LEU A 171 -17.41 -10.29 -19.89
CA LEU A 171 -18.40 -9.21 -20.03
C LEU A 171 -17.96 -8.10 -20.98
N GLY A 172 -17.16 -8.44 -22.00
CA GLY A 172 -16.69 -7.51 -23.02
C GLY A 172 -15.46 -6.68 -22.64
N ASN A 173 -15.11 -6.60 -21.34
CA ASN A 173 -13.89 -5.96 -20.85
C ASN A 173 -13.44 -6.55 -19.50
N GLY A 174 -12.33 -7.27 -19.52
CA GLY A 174 -11.84 -7.98 -18.33
C GLY A 174 -11.38 -7.08 -17.18
N TYR A 175 -10.81 -5.91 -17.49
CA TYR A 175 -10.44 -4.94 -16.46
C TYR A 175 -11.67 -4.32 -15.79
N ALA A 176 -12.66 -3.94 -16.58
CA ALA A 176 -13.93 -3.44 -16.06
C ALA A 176 -14.61 -4.46 -15.16
N THR A 177 -14.61 -5.74 -15.56
CA THR A 177 -15.13 -6.87 -14.76
C THR A 177 -14.34 -7.02 -13.45
N THR A 178 -13.01 -6.87 -13.48
CA THR A 178 -12.16 -6.93 -12.29
C THR A 178 -12.47 -5.77 -11.33
N PHE A 179 -12.63 -4.55 -11.84
CA PHE A 179 -13.02 -3.38 -11.03
C PHE A 179 -14.43 -3.54 -10.45
N LEU A 180 -15.38 -4.09 -11.21
CA LEU A 180 -16.73 -4.39 -10.71
C LEU A 180 -16.70 -5.41 -9.57
N LEU A 181 -15.93 -6.50 -9.71
CA LEU A 181 -15.76 -7.49 -8.63
C LEU A 181 -15.21 -6.83 -7.36
N ALA A 182 -14.18 -6.00 -7.49
CA ALA A 182 -13.60 -5.27 -6.38
C ALA A 182 -14.59 -4.29 -5.74
N PHE A 183 -15.41 -3.59 -6.55
CA PHE A 183 -16.50 -2.74 -6.08
C PHE A 183 -17.53 -3.55 -5.27
N ILE A 184 -17.97 -4.69 -5.76
CA ILE A 184 -18.96 -5.54 -5.07
C ILE A 184 -18.41 -6.00 -3.72
N LEU A 185 -17.20 -6.59 -3.70
CA LEU A 185 -16.57 -7.11 -2.48
C LEU A 185 -16.41 -6.00 -1.43
N THR A 186 -15.84 -4.89 -1.83
CA THR A 186 -15.60 -3.78 -0.89
C THR A 186 -16.90 -3.15 -0.41
N SER A 187 -17.95 -3.09 -1.25
CA SER A 187 -19.27 -2.55 -0.90
C SER A 187 -20.00 -3.46 0.06
N VAL A 188 -19.97 -4.78 -0.13
CA VAL A 188 -20.48 -5.75 0.84
C VAL A 188 -19.79 -5.56 2.20
N GLY A 189 -18.47 -5.43 2.21
CA GLY A 189 -17.74 -5.15 3.44
C GLY A 189 -18.21 -3.85 4.12
N LEU A 190 -18.38 -2.76 3.37
CA LEU A 190 -18.84 -1.48 3.93
C LEU A 190 -20.28 -1.56 4.44
N PHE A 191 -21.14 -2.28 3.76
CA PHE A 191 -22.52 -2.52 4.18
C PHE A 191 -22.56 -3.27 5.51
N VAL A 192 -21.76 -4.33 5.66
CA VAL A 192 -21.59 -5.06 6.94
C VAL A 192 -21.13 -4.11 8.03
N LEU A 193 -20.14 -3.25 7.76
CA LEU A 193 -19.64 -2.26 8.73
C LEU A 193 -20.77 -1.32 9.19
N ARG A 194 -21.52 -0.79 8.23
CA ARG A 194 -22.64 0.15 8.50
C ARG A 194 -23.71 -0.45 9.41
N LEU A 195 -24.10 -1.69 9.17
CA LEU A 195 -25.17 -2.34 9.92
C LEU A 195 -24.71 -2.94 11.26
N GLY A 196 -23.46 -3.42 11.29
CA GLY A 196 -22.98 -4.21 12.41
C GLY A 196 -22.35 -3.38 13.53
N ILE A 197 -21.68 -2.28 13.23
CA ILE A 197 -20.95 -1.48 14.23
C ILE A 197 -21.91 -0.74 15.16
N ARG A 198 -21.62 -0.85 16.46
CA ARG A 198 -22.22 -0.04 17.51
C ARG A 198 -21.15 0.86 18.08
N GLU A 199 -21.17 2.13 17.65
CA GLU A 199 -20.21 3.13 18.10
C GLU A 199 -20.66 3.76 19.41
N PRO A 200 -19.87 3.68 20.51
CA PRO A 200 -20.16 4.39 21.75
C PRO A 200 -19.94 5.90 21.56
N ASP A 201 -20.58 6.73 22.39
CA ASP A 201 -20.34 8.16 22.37
C ASP A 201 -18.90 8.48 22.78
N ALA A 202 -18.33 9.55 22.19
CA ALA A 202 -16.93 9.88 22.37
C ALA A 202 -16.64 10.45 23.78
N PRO A 203 -15.54 10.05 24.42
CA PRO A 203 -14.95 10.84 25.48
C PRO A 203 -14.34 12.13 24.91
N ARG A 204 -14.11 13.10 25.79
CA ARG A 204 -13.69 14.49 25.54
C ARG A 204 -12.72 14.71 24.37
N ARG A 205 -12.94 15.79 23.63
CA ARG A 205 -12.09 16.33 22.58
C ARG A 205 -10.71 16.69 23.12
N ARG A 206 -9.63 16.27 22.45
CA ARG A 206 -8.30 16.87 22.65
C ARG A 206 -8.16 18.08 21.73
N PRO A 207 -7.59 19.21 22.20
CA PRO A 207 -7.25 20.31 21.30
C PRO A 207 -6.24 19.87 20.26
N ALA A 208 -6.47 20.25 19.01
CA ALA A 208 -5.53 19.99 17.93
C ALA A 208 -4.27 20.85 18.11
N ILE A 209 -3.10 20.24 18.07
CA ILE A 209 -1.82 20.96 18.06
C ILE A 209 -1.63 21.59 16.67
N PRO A 210 -1.34 22.90 16.55
CA PRO A 210 -1.14 23.57 15.27
C PRO A 210 -0.03 22.88 14.44
N LEU A 211 -0.27 22.71 13.13
CA LEU A 211 0.67 22.08 12.20
C LEU A 211 2.05 22.75 12.19
N ARG A 212 2.09 24.08 12.35
CA ARG A 212 3.34 24.87 12.41
C ARG A 212 4.22 24.46 13.59
N GLU A 213 3.63 24.17 14.73
CA GLU A 213 4.35 23.75 15.94
C GLU A 213 4.92 22.36 15.77
N ARG A 214 4.19 21.46 15.11
CA ARG A 214 4.65 20.11 14.74
C ARG A 214 5.83 20.13 13.77
N ILE A 215 5.81 21.01 12.75
CA ILE A 215 6.89 21.12 11.76
C ILE A 215 8.19 21.63 12.42
N GLY A 216 8.09 22.54 13.39
CA GLY A 216 9.24 23.05 14.12
C GLY A 216 10.07 21.96 14.83
N GLN A 217 9.44 20.88 15.25
CA GLN A 217 10.08 19.76 15.97
C GLN A 217 10.90 18.83 15.04
N PHE A 218 10.73 18.91 13.71
CA PHE A 218 11.48 18.04 12.77
C PHE A 218 12.99 18.22 12.88
N GLY A 219 13.47 19.45 13.12
CA GLY A 219 14.89 19.75 13.26
C GLY A 219 15.55 18.99 14.41
N ASP A 220 14.89 18.87 15.52
CA ASP A 220 15.41 18.20 16.72
C ASP A 220 15.47 16.68 16.55
N LEU A 221 14.47 16.09 15.90
CA LEU A 221 14.47 14.66 15.56
C LEU A 221 15.64 14.25 14.64
N LEU A 222 16.01 15.12 13.71
CA LEU A 222 17.12 14.87 12.79
C LEU A 222 18.51 14.98 13.46
N ARG A 223 18.60 15.46 14.70
CA ARG A 223 19.84 15.42 15.50
C ARG A 223 20.17 14.02 16.00
N HIS A 224 19.16 13.16 16.18
CA HIS A 224 19.37 11.75 16.52
C HIS A 224 20.04 11.01 15.36
N ARG A 225 21.29 10.58 15.56
CA ARG A 225 22.15 9.99 14.53
C ARG A 225 21.53 8.74 13.88
N ASP A 226 21.03 7.82 14.71
CA ASP A 226 20.53 6.53 14.24
C ASP A 226 19.18 6.69 13.51
N PHE A 227 18.28 7.55 14.02
CA PHE A 227 17.03 7.85 13.34
C PHE A 227 17.26 8.57 12.01
N ARG A 228 18.19 9.52 11.94
CA ARG A 228 18.56 10.19 10.68
C ARG A 228 19.15 9.21 9.66
N ALA A 229 20.03 8.29 10.09
CA ALA A 229 20.59 7.26 9.22
C ALA A 229 19.49 6.30 8.72
N PHE A 230 18.57 5.91 9.60
CA PHE A 230 17.39 5.12 9.22
C PHE A 230 16.53 5.87 8.20
N LEU A 231 16.26 7.16 8.40
CA LEU A 231 15.42 7.95 7.49
C LEU A 231 16.03 8.03 6.07
N TRP A 232 17.35 8.18 5.97
CA TRP A 232 18.07 8.11 4.68
C TRP A 232 17.99 6.72 4.06
N ALA A 233 18.21 5.66 4.83
CA ALA A 233 18.09 4.29 4.35
C ALA A 233 16.66 4.00 3.87
N HIS A 234 15.65 4.48 4.62
CA HIS A 234 14.25 4.32 4.26
C HIS A 234 13.88 5.09 2.98
N GLY A 235 14.37 6.32 2.81
CA GLY A 235 14.18 7.09 1.59
C GLY A 235 14.80 6.39 0.36
N LEU A 236 16.02 5.85 0.49
CA LEU A 236 16.66 5.07 -0.57
C LEU A 236 15.88 3.80 -0.93
N ALA A 237 15.40 3.05 0.07
CA ALA A 237 14.55 1.88 -0.17
C ALA A 237 13.22 2.28 -0.84
N ALA A 238 12.66 3.44 -0.49
CA ALA A 238 11.45 3.96 -1.13
C ALA A 238 11.68 4.29 -2.62
N ILE A 239 12.87 4.77 -3.02
CA ILE A 239 13.23 4.99 -4.44
C ILE A 239 13.13 3.67 -5.23
N ALA A 240 13.73 2.58 -4.74
CA ALA A 240 13.64 1.28 -5.41
C ALA A 240 12.19 0.78 -5.53
N ARG A 241 11.37 1.06 -4.51
CA ARG A 241 9.96 0.66 -4.47
C ARG A 241 9.08 1.38 -5.48
N VAL A 242 9.45 2.58 -5.87
CA VAL A 242 8.79 3.32 -6.97
C VAL A 242 8.80 2.51 -8.27
N GLY A 243 9.78 1.63 -8.46
CA GLY A 243 9.87 0.73 -9.62
C GLY A 243 8.81 -0.38 -9.67
N LEU A 244 8.15 -0.73 -8.57
CA LEU A 244 7.22 -1.88 -8.49
C LEU A 244 6.16 -1.89 -9.61
N PRO A 245 5.45 -0.79 -9.93
CA PRO A 245 4.48 -0.76 -11.01
C PRO A 245 5.08 -1.07 -12.40
N PHE A 246 6.35 -0.77 -12.59
CA PHE A 246 7.04 -0.90 -13.87
C PHE A 246 7.68 -2.28 -14.10
N TRP A 247 7.87 -3.07 -13.04
CA TRP A 247 8.42 -4.42 -13.18
C TRP A 247 7.46 -5.34 -13.95
N THR A 248 6.16 -5.17 -13.78
CA THR A 248 5.16 -5.89 -14.58
C THR A 248 5.26 -5.53 -16.06
N LEU A 249 5.49 -4.27 -16.38
CA LEU A 249 5.68 -3.81 -17.76
C LEU A 249 6.98 -4.36 -18.36
N TYR A 250 8.07 -4.31 -17.56
CA TYR A 250 9.36 -4.88 -17.97
C TYR A 250 9.27 -6.36 -18.33
N VAL A 251 8.52 -7.13 -17.54
CA VAL A 251 8.27 -8.55 -17.84
C VAL A 251 7.35 -8.68 -19.05
N GLY A 252 6.31 -7.84 -19.13
CA GLY A 252 5.39 -7.85 -20.26
C GLY A 252 6.04 -7.54 -21.61
N ASP A 253 7.03 -6.64 -21.65
CA ASP A 253 7.81 -6.34 -22.85
C ASP A 253 8.69 -7.52 -23.30
N ARG A 254 9.05 -8.42 -22.38
CA ARG A 254 9.87 -9.61 -22.66
C ARG A 254 9.05 -10.85 -23.02
N LEU A 255 7.90 -11.05 -22.39
CA LEU A 255 7.13 -12.29 -22.47
C LEU A 255 5.76 -12.12 -23.13
N GLY A 256 5.34 -10.88 -23.39
CA GLY A 256 3.97 -10.53 -23.77
C GLY A 256 3.14 -10.17 -22.53
N LEU A 257 2.43 -9.04 -22.60
CA LEU A 257 1.60 -8.54 -21.49
C LEU A 257 0.15 -9.04 -21.69
N ASP A 258 -0.11 -10.28 -21.31
CA ASP A 258 -1.44 -10.89 -21.33
C ASP A 258 -2.06 -11.04 -19.95
N GLY A 259 -3.33 -11.44 -19.90
CA GLY A 259 -4.07 -11.60 -18.67
C GLY A 259 -3.51 -12.72 -17.79
N ALA A 260 -3.03 -13.82 -18.38
CA ALA A 260 -2.47 -14.95 -17.65
C ALA A 260 -1.18 -14.57 -16.92
N LEU A 261 -0.30 -13.82 -17.60
CA LEU A 261 0.93 -13.28 -16.99
C LEU A 261 0.58 -12.34 -15.82
N ILE A 262 -0.30 -11.34 -16.05
CA ILE A 262 -0.72 -10.38 -15.02
C ILE A 262 -1.31 -11.10 -13.82
N GLY A 263 -2.17 -12.08 -14.02
CA GLY A 263 -2.78 -12.86 -12.95
C GLY A 263 -1.76 -13.66 -12.15
N THR A 264 -0.82 -14.33 -12.83
CA THR A 264 0.22 -15.15 -12.16
C THR A 264 1.20 -14.27 -11.37
N LEU A 265 1.66 -13.15 -11.94
CA LEU A 265 2.54 -12.21 -11.23
C LEU A 265 1.83 -11.57 -10.02
N SER A 266 0.54 -11.24 -10.18
CA SER A 266 -0.28 -10.72 -9.06
C SER A 266 -0.41 -11.75 -7.94
N PHE A 267 -0.71 -13.00 -8.28
CA PHE A 267 -0.80 -14.10 -7.32
C PHE A 267 0.51 -14.29 -6.57
N ALA A 268 1.63 -14.41 -7.31
CA ALA A 268 2.95 -14.60 -6.72
C ALA A 268 3.30 -13.48 -5.73
N PHE A 269 3.08 -12.23 -6.12
CA PHE A 269 3.35 -11.08 -5.26
C PHE A 269 2.44 -11.04 -4.04
N LEU A 270 1.11 -11.13 -4.22
CA LEU A 270 0.14 -10.97 -3.12
C LEU A 270 0.17 -12.15 -2.13
N ALA A 271 0.37 -13.37 -2.63
CA ALA A 271 0.53 -14.55 -1.78
C ALA A 271 1.79 -14.43 -0.91
N ALA A 272 2.92 -14.07 -1.52
CA ALA A 272 4.17 -13.87 -0.81
C ALA A 272 4.09 -12.70 0.20
N ASP A 273 3.55 -11.53 -0.19
CA ASP A 273 3.29 -10.39 0.70
C ASP A 273 2.45 -10.80 1.91
N THR A 274 1.43 -11.63 1.69
CA THR A 274 0.53 -12.04 2.77
C THR A 274 1.16 -13.07 3.70
N MET A 275 1.76 -14.13 3.14
CA MET A 275 2.31 -15.23 3.93
C MET A 275 3.59 -14.85 4.67
N SER A 276 4.41 -13.99 4.10
CA SER A 276 5.66 -13.54 4.70
C SER A 276 5.47 -12.74 6.00
N ASN A 277 4.29 -12.19 6.24
CA ASN A 277 4.01 -11.50 7.52
C ASN A 277 4.21 -12.39 8.74
N LEU A 278 3.93 -13.71 8.63
CA LEU A 278 4.17 -14.68 9.71
C LEU A 278 5.67 -14.86 9.97
N VAL A 279 6.45 -14.94 8.90
CA VAL A 279 7.90 -15.08 8.97
C VAL A 279 8.53 -13.81 9.54
N TRP A 280 8.16 -12.65 9.00
CA TRP A 280 8.69 -11.37 9.43
C TRP A 280 8.32 -11.03 10.87
N GLY A 281 7.07 -11.34 11.29
CA GLY A 281 6.64 -11.15 12.67
C GLY A 281 7.49 -11.96 13.63
N SER A 282 7.65 -13.27 13.39
CA SER A 282 8.46 -14.15 14.25
C SER A 282 9.95 -13.76 14.25
N LEU A 283 10.49 -13.34 13.11
CA LEU A 283 11.86 -12.85 13.02
C LEU A 283 12.06 -11.55 13.81
N GLY A 284 11.09 -10.61 13.68
CA GLY A 284 11.10 -9.33 14.38
C GLY A 284 11.03 -9.49 15.92
N ASP A 285 10.16 -10.40 16.38
CA ASP A 285 10.05 -10.69 17.82
C ASP A 285 11.33 -11.26 18.39
N ARG A 286 12.02 -12.14 17.64
CA ARG A 286 13.21 -12.83 18.09
C ARG A 286 14.51 -12.03 17.94
N PHE A 287 14.68 -11.33 16.82
CA PHE A 287 15.95 -10.69 16.42
C PHE A 287 15.86 -9.16 16.28
N GLY A 288 14.68 -8.56 16.52
CA GLY A 288 14.43 -7.14 16.32
C GLY A 288 14.05 -6.76 14.90
N PHE A 289 13.42 -5.59 14.74
CA PHE A 289 12.88 -5.17 13.45
C PHE A 289 13.94 -4.61 12.49
N ARG A 290 15.15 -4.29 12.98
CA ARG A 290 16.28 -4.03 12.09
C ARG A 290 16.66 -5.26 11.26
N ALA A 291 16.63 -6.47 11.86
CA ALA A 291 16.88 -7.73 11.14
C ALA A 291 15.81 -7.99 10.06
N VAL A 292 14.54 -7.68 10.36
CA VAL A 292 13.44 -7.76 9.39
C VAL A 292 13.68 -6.80 8.22
N TYR A 293 14.07 -5.56 8.52
CA TYR A 293 14.36 -4.55 7.49
C TYR A 293 15.49 -4.99 6.56
N LEU A 294 16.59 -5.49 7.13
CA LEU A 294 17.73 -6.04 6.35
C LEU A 294 17.30 -7.22 5.47
N GLY A 295 16.56 -8.17 6.04
CA GLY A 295 16.04 -9.34 5.31
C GLY A 295 15.10 -8.91 4.15
N ALA A 296 14.29 -7.89 4.36
CA ALA A 296 13.40 -7.34 3.34
C ALA A 296 14.17 -6.69 2.18
N LEU A 297 15.24 -5.94 2.48
CA LEU A 297 16.13 -5.37 1.44
C LEU A 297 16.84 -6.47 0.65
N ILE A 298 17.37 -7.50 1.32
CA ILE A 298 18.02 -8.65 0.67
C ILE A 298 17.00 -9.38 -0.21
N SER A 299 15.80 -9.64 0.28
CA SER A 299 14.74 -10.27 -0.53
C SER A 299 14.42 -9.44 -1.77
N SER A 300 14.30 -8.11 -1.63
CA SER A 300 14.06 -7.22 -2.77
C SER A 300 15.21 -7.25 -3.79
N LEU A 301 16.47 -7.28 -3.33
CA LEU A 301 17.65 -7.42 -4.19
C LEU A 301 17.64 -8.76 -4.96
N VAL A 302 17.35 -9.86 -4.27
CA VAL A 302 17.20 -11.18 -4.91
C VAL A 302 16.07 -11.16 -5.93
N GLY A 303 14.91 -10.61 -5.57
CA GLY A 303 13.77 -10.45 -6.48
C GLY A 303 14.14 -9.67 -7.74
N MET A 304 14.86 -8.56 -7.61
CA MET A 304 15.33 -7.78 -8.74
C MET A 304 16.39 -8.53 -9.58
N LEU A 305 17.30 -9.25 -8.95
CA LEU A 305 18.30 -10.06 -9.66
C LEU A 305 17.61 -11.13 -10.52
N LEU A 306 16.64 -11.84 -9.94
CA LEU A 306 15.84 -12.82 -10.65
C LEU A 306 15.00 -12.20 -11.77
N LEU A 307 14.51 -10.98 -11.58
CA LEU A 307 13.74 -10.24 -12.58
C LEU A 307 14.59 -9.91 -13.82
N VAL A 308 15.83 -9.50 -13.61
CA VAL A 308 16.72 -9.03 -14.69
C VAL A 308 17.39 -10.21 -15.40
N LEU A 309 17.90 -11.18 -14.65
CA LEU A 309 18.68 -12.30 -15.16
C LEU A 309 17.85 -13.57 -15.38
N GLY A 310 16.67 -13.68 -14.77
CA GLY A 310 15.86 -14.88 -14.81
C GLY A 310 15.10 -15.06 -16.12
N GLU A 311 14.93 -16.34 -16.47
CA GLU A 311 14.10 -16.80 -17.57
C GLU A 311 13.08 -17.84 -17.06
N GLY A 312 12.00 -18.05 -17.83
CA GLY A 312 10.99 -19.04 -17.48
C GLY A 312 10.39 -18.81 -16.08
N TRP A 313 10.40 -19.83 -15.23
CA TRP A 313 9.80 -19.77 -13.89
C TRP A 313 10.50 -18.78 -12.92
N LEU A 314 11.76 -18.41 -13.17
CA LEU A 314 12.51 -17.46 -12.33
C LEU A 314 11.89 -16.05 -12.34
N VAL A 315 11.22 -15.69 -13.44
CA VAL A 315 10.48 -14.42 -13.53
C VAL A 315 9.32 -14.40 -12.52
N TYR A 316 8.59 -15.51 -12.38
CA TYR A 316 7.53 -15.61 -11.37
C TYR A 316 8.10 -15.63 -9.94
N ALA A 317 9.22 -16.34 -9.74
CA ALA A 317 9.93 -16.34 -8.47
C ALA A 317 10.39 -14.92 -8.07
N SER A 318 10.75 -14.06 -9.03
CA SER A 318 11.11 -12.66 -8.74
C SER A 318 9.98 -11.93 -8.02
N PHE A 319 8.73 -12.10 -8.44
CA PHE A 319 7.56 -11.47 -7.80
C PHE A 319 7.27 -12.04 -6.42
N VAL A 320 7.60 -13.32 -6.17
CA VAL A 320 7.55 -13.89 -4.81
C VAL A 320 8.54 -13.14 -3.90
N PHE A 321 9.79 -12.98 -4.32
CA PHE A 321 10.79 -12.27 -3.52
C PHE A 321 10.49 -10.78 -3.37
N LEU A 322 9.95 -10.12 -4.39
CA LEU A 322 9.51 -8.73 -4.32
C LEU A 322 8.34 -8.57 -3.34
N GLY A 323 7.34 -9.47 -3.36
CA GLY A 323 6.22 -9.46 -2.42
C GLY A 323 6.67 -9.74 -0.99
N PHE A 324 7.58 -10.71 -0.80
CA PHE A 324 8.18 -11.04 0.48
C PHE A 324 8.96 -9.84 1.05
N GLY A 325 9.81 -9.20 0.23
CA GLY A 325 10.55 -8.00 0.60
C GLY A 325 9.64 -6.79 0.90
N PHE A 326 8.58 -6.60 0.11
CA PHE A 326 7.61 -5.53 0.31
C PHE A 326 6.93 -5.60 1.69
N SER A 327 6.44 -6.76 2.06
CA SER A 327 5.79 -7.01 3.36
C SER A 327 6.74 -6.74 4.54
N GLY A 328 7.96 -7.29 4.48
CA GLY A 328 8.97 -7.11 5.53
C GLY A 328 9.37 -5.66 5.69
N TRP A 329 9.58 -4.96 4.57
CA TRP A 329 9.89 -3.53 4.58
C TRP A 329 8.77 -2.70 5.20
N MET A 330 7.51 -2.93 4.80
CA MET A 330 6.34 -2.22 5.36
C MET A 330 6.19 -2.44 6.86
N MET A 331 6.34 -3.69 7.32
CA MET A 331 6.24 -4.04 8.74
C MET A 331 7.37 -3.39 9.54
N ALA A 332 8.60 -3.57 9.08
CA ALA A 332 9.78 -3.08 9.79
C ALA A 332 9.86 -1.56 9.79
N ALA A 333 9.48 -0.87 8.71
CA ALA A 333 9.50 0.58 8.64
C ALA A 333 8.67 1.24 9.75
N VAL A 334 7.45 0.76 9.96
CA VAL A 334 6.57 1.30 11.00
C VAL A 334 7.07 0.92 12.40
N THR A 335 7.45 -0.36 12.59
CA THR A 335 7.78 -0.86 13.94
C THR A 335 9.13 -0.34 14.42
N LEU A 336 10.12 -0.24 13.53
CA LEU A 336 11.45 0.28 13.89
C LEU A 336 11.39 1.74 14.33
N VAL A 337 10.51 2.54 13.70
CA VAL A 337 10.29 3.94 14.12
C VAL A 337 9.78 4.05 15.56
N LEU A 338 9.00 3.07 16.02
CA LEU A 338 8.49 3.03 17.41
C LEU A 338 9.59 2.70 18.43
N GLU A 339 10.68 2.07 17.98
CA GLU A 339 11.79 1.63 18.85
C GLU A 339 12.90 2.70 18.99
N PHE A 340 12.91 3.76 18.16
CA PHE A 340 13.88 4.84 18.29
C PHE A 340 13.48 5.82 19.41
N GLY A 341 14.40 6.13 20.33
CA GLY A 341 14.33 7.24 21.29
C GLY A 341 13.08 7.27 22.18
N GLU A 342 12.65 8.46 22.62
CA GLU A 342 11.57 8.63 23.59
C GLU A 342 10.17 8.43 23.00
N HIS A 343 9.22 7.95 23.83
CA HIS A 343 7.84 7.66 23.41
C HIS A 343 7.07 8.90 22.97
N GLU A 344 7.42 10.07 23.49
CA GLU A 344 6.76 11.34 23.20
C GLU A 344 6.95 11.77 21.74
N ASP A 345 8.08 11.40 21.11
CA ASP A 345 8.45 11.76 19.74
C ASP A 345 7.91 10.79 18.66
N ILE A 346 7.36 9.65 19.06
CA ILE A 346 6.85 8.62 18.13
C ILE A 346 5.91 9.20 17.05
N PRO A 347 4.89 10.02 17.39
CA PRO A 347 3.98 10.52 16.36
C PRO A 347 4.70 11.39 15.32
N MET A 348 5.71 12.13 15.74
CA MET A 348 6.45 13.02 14.85
C MET A 348 7.43 12.25 13.97
N ARG A 349 8.09 11.20 14.50
CA ARG A 349 8.96 10.30 13.72
C ARG A 349 8.17 9.55 12.66
N LEU A 350 6.98 9.04 13.01
CA LEU A 350 6.06 8.41 12.05
C LEU A 350 5.63 9.41 10.97
N ALA A 351 5.29 10.65 11.36
CA ALA A 351 4.90 11.68 10.41
C ALA A 351 6.05 11.99 9.42
N LEU A 352 7.29 12.13 9.91
CA LEU A 352 8.43 12.41 9.06
C LEU A 352 8.75 11.24 8.11
N THR A 353 8.71 10.00 8.61
CA THR A 353 8.95 8.80 7.82
C THR A 353 7.90 8.65 6.72
N THR A 354 6.63 8.82 7.05
CA THR A 354 5.53 8.76 6.06
C THR A 354 5.54 9.92 5.07
N THR A 355 6.05 11.10 5.47
CA THR A 355 6.21 12.23 4.56
C THR A 355 7.28 11.96 3.51
N VAL A 356 8.43 11.39 3.91
CA VAL A 356 9.49 10.97 2.98
C VAL A 356 8.97 9.92 2.00
N GLU A 357 8.30 8.89 2.52
CA GLU A 357 7.71 7.84 1.69
C GLU A 357 6.64 8.39 0.73
N GLY A 358 5.73 9.23 1.24
CA GLY A 358 4.66 9.83 0.47
C GLY A 358 5.16 10.75 -0.64
N GLY A 359 6.22 11.54 -0.38
CA GLY A 359 6.89 12.37 -1.37
C GLY A 359 7.48 11.53 -2.51
N MET A 360 8.24 10.48 -2.17
CA MET A 360 8.83 9.57 -3.15
C MET A 360 7.75 8.84 -3.96
N SER A 361 6.70 8.35 -3.31
CA SER A 361 5.62 7.62 -3.97
C SER A 361 4.72 8.51 -4.84
N SER A 362 4.66 9.82 -4.59
CA SER A 362 3.85 10.76 -5.37
C SER A 362 4.60 11.32 -6.58
N VAL A 363 5.92 11.53 -6.48
CA VAL A 363 6.72 12.13 -7.56
C VAL A 363 7.51 11.08 -8.34
N GLY A 364 8.03 10.09 -7.62
CA GLY A 364 8.91 9.06 -8.18
C GLY A 364 8.33 8.32 -9.40
N PRO A 365 7.08 7.85 -9.40
CA PRO A 365 6.52 7.16 -10.55
C PRO A 365 6.46 7.99 -11.83
N ILE A 366 6.26 9.32 -11.72
CA ILE A 366 6.30 10.21 -12.88
C ILE A 366 7.71 10.23 -13.47
N LEU A 367 8.72 10.45 -12.62
CA LEU A 367 10.11 10.49 -13.05
C LEU A 367 10.56 9.16 -13.68
N VAL A 368 10.18 8.06 -13.07
CA VAL A 368 10.47 6.71 -13.59
C VAL A 368 9.77 6.47 -14.92
N GLY A 369 8.48 6.79 -15.03
CA GLY A 369 7.71 6.62 -16.27
C GLY A 369 8.28 7.44 -17.43
N LEU A 370 8.69 8.70 -17.16
CA LEU A 370 9.36 9.56 -18.15
C LEU A 370 10.74 9.01 -18.51
N SER A 371 11.50 8.52 -17.54
CA SER A 371 12.82 7.91 -17.79
C SER A 371 12.72 6.67 -18.67
N ILE A 372 11.73 5.80 -18.39
CA ILE A 372 11.50 4.60 -19.21
C ILE A 372 11.11 4.99 -20.65
N ALA A 373 10.25 5.98 -20.81
CA ALA A 373 9.82 6.44 -22.14
C ALA A 373 10.99 7.02 -22.98
N ALA A 374 11.97 7.67 -22.32
CA ALA A 374 13.09 8.30 -23.00
C ALA A 374 14.32 7.37 -23.14
N LEU A 375 14.60 6.52 -22.18
CA LEU A 375 15.87 5.80 -22.03
C LEU A 375 15.70 4.28 -21.82
N GLY A 376 14.46 3.77 -21.80
CA GLY A 376 14.17 2.39 -21.48
C GLY A 376 14.34 2.06 -19.98
N TYR A 377 14.33 0.76 -19.67
CA TYR A 377 14.35 0.28 -18.26
C TYR A 377 15.72 0.33 -17.59
N ALA A 378 16.81 0.42 -18.35
CA ALA A 378 18.16 0.35 -17.79
C ALA A 378 18.45 1.37 -16.66
N PRO A 379 18.10 2.66 -16.78
CA PRO A 379 18.29 3.62 -15.70
C PRO A 379 17.51 3.27 -14.44
N LEU A 380 16.26 2.76 -14.59
CA LEU A 380 15.45 2.33 -13.46
C LEU A 380 16.09 1.14 -12.73
N ILE A 381 16.56 0.14 -13.49
CA ILE A 381 17.21 -1.05 -12.92
C ILE A 381 18.44 -0.64 -12.12
N VAL A 382 19.31 0.18 -12.71
CA VAL A 382 20.54 0.67 -12.06
C VAL A 382 20.20 1.48 -10.80
N ALA A 383 19.27 2.43 -10.89
CA ALA A 383 18.86 3.27 -9.76
C ALA A 383 18.25 2.43 -8.62
N ALA A 384 17.44 1.44 -8.94
CA ALA A 384 16.81 0.58 -7.94
C ALA A 384 17.84 -0.33 -7.24
N PHE A 385 18.77 -0.96 -7.98
CA PHE A 385 19.86 -1.72 -7.37
C PHE A 385 20.77 -0.85 -6.51
N ALA A 386 21.21 0.29 -7.03
CA ALA A 386 22.09 1.20 -6.31
C ALA A 386 21.44 1.72 -5.02
N SER A 387 20.15 2.10 -5.08
CA SER A 387 19.41 2.59 -3.91
C SER A 387 19.16 1.51 -2.86
N LEU A 388 18.86 0.26 -3.26
CA LEU A 388 18.73 -0.86 -2.32
C LEU A 388 20.07 -1.22 -1.67
N LEU A 389 21.16 -1.27 -2.42
CA LEU A 389 22.49 -1.54 -1.89
C LEU A 389 22.95 -0.42 -0.94
N ALA A 390 22.72 0.84 -1.31
CA ALA A 390 23.02 1.97 -0.43
C ALA A 390 22.16 1.96 0.84
N SER A 391 20.86 1.62 0.74
CA SER A 391 20.00 1.43 1.90
C SER A 391 20.51 0.32 2.81
N LEU A 392 20.86 -0.83 2.23
CA LEU A 392 21.42 -1.99 2.95
C LEU A 392 22.72 -1.61 3.67
N ALA A 393 23.63 -0.92 2.98
CA ALA A 393 24.88 -0.46 3.56
C ALA A 393 24.66 0.52 4.74
N LEU A 394 23.76 1.51 4.59
CA LEU A 394 23.41 2.42 5.68
C LEU A 394 22.81 1.67 6.88
N MET A 395 21.90 0.74 6.64
CA MET A 395 21.31 -0.07 7.70
C MET A 395 22.34 -0.95 8.43
N LEU A 396 23.29 -1.52 7.72
CA LEU A 396 24.33 -2.37 8.31
C LEU A 396 25.33 -1.56 9.14
N TRP A 397 25.80 -0.40 8.63
CA TRP A 397 26.95 0.30 9.21
C TRP A 397 26.58 1.50 10.08
N ARG A 398 25.39 2.09 9.90
CA ARG A 398 25.02 3.34 10.57
C ARG A 398 23.83 3.24 11.50
N VAL A 399 22.96 2.25 11.33
CA VAL A 399 21.77 2.06 12.18
C VAL A 399 22.04 0.91 13.14
N ARG A 400 22.06 1.18 14.44
CA ARG A 400 22.17 0.16 15.49
C ARG A 400 20.80 -0.44 15.79
N GLU A 401 20.78 -1.67 16.35
CA GLU A 401 19.54 -2.27 16.84
C GLU A 401 19.04 -1.46 18.07
N PRO A 402 17.87 -0.79 17.98
CA PRO A 402 17.44 0.09 19.06
C PRO A 402 17.23 -0.65 20.39
N ARG A 403 16.80 -1.91 20.36
CA ARG A 403 16.56 -2.74 21.56
C ARG A 403 17.82 -3.02 22.36
N THR A 404 19.01 -2.96 21.75
CA THR A 404 20.28 -3.22 22.42
C THR A 404 20.99 -1.94 22.87
N SER A 405 20.46 -0.78 22.49
CA SER A 405 21.06 0.53 22.76
C SER A 405 20.29 1.33 23.82
N ALA A 406 19.25 0.74 24.43
CA ALA A 406 18.47 1.32 25.54
C ALA A 406 19.05 0.96 26.91
#